data_3077820d776f09d4d49a4d7ef33411dc
#
_entry.id   3077820d776f09d4d49a4d7ef33411dc
#
_cell.length_a   1.000
_cell.length_b   1.000
_cell.length_c   1.000
_cell.angle_alpha   90.00
_cell.angle_beta   90.00
_cell.angle_gamma   90.00
#
_symmetry.space_group_name_H-M   'P 1'
#
loop_
_entity.id
_entity.type
_entity.pdbx_description
1 polymer ?
#
loop_
_entity_poly.entity_id
_entity_poly.type
_entity_poly.pdbx_seq_one_letter_code
_entity_poly.pdbx_strand_id
1 'polypeptide(L)'
;MKKILVLCTGNSCRSQMLEGYLRYFLEEKSKEYLEKTPPQVLEQTFVYSAGIETHGVNPRAVAVMLEDEIDISAQVSTNVEEYKNDEFDFVITVCDDANRLCPVFPAKTAKLHHPFPDPALATGTEEEILSEFRKVRKMIKIFAEKFVNEL
;
A
#
# COMPACT_ATOMS: atom_id res chain seq x y z
N MET A 1 10.84 -14.59 7.10
CA MET A 1 10.71 -13.21 6.58
C MET A 1 9.80 -13.21 5.36
N LYS A 2 8.77 -12.38 5.38
CA LYS A 2 7.85 -12.21 4.24
C LYS A 2 8.03 -10.84 3.62
N LYS A 3 7.80 -10.73 2.32
CA LYS A 3 7.89 -9.49 1.56
C LYS A 3 6.63 -9.27 0.73
N ILE A 4 6.06 -8.08 0.84
CA ILE A 4 4.87 -7.66 0.08
C ILE A 4 5.29 -6.52 -0.83
N LEU A 5 4.96 -6.62 -2.11
CA LEU A 5 5.15 -5.55 -3.09
C LEU A 5 3.79 -5.02 -3.54
N VAL A 6 3.58 -3.72 -3.41
CA VAL A 6 2.38 -3.03 -3.90
C VAL A 6 2.74 -2.27 -5.17
N LEU A 7 2.03 -2.51 -6.24
CA LEU A 7 2.29 -1.90 -7.56
C LEU A 7 1.17 -0.97 -7.99
N CYS A 8 1.55 0.21 -8.48
CA CYS A 8 0.66 1.19 -9.09
C CYS A 8 1.37 1.82 -10.29
N THR A 9 0.70 2.70 -11.03
CA THR A 9 1.32 3.36 -12.19
C THR A 9 2.38 4.37 -11.77
N GLY A 10 2.02 5.35 -10.96
CA GLY A 10 2.92 6.46 -10.58
C GLY A 10 3.57 6.33 -9.21
N ASN A 11 3.19 5.32 -8.42
CA ASN A 11 3.62 5.15 -7.03
C ASN A 11 3.48 6.46 -6.22
N SER A 12 2.33 7.09 -6.34
CA SER A 12 2.06 8.43 -5.80
C SER A 12 0.95 8.45 -4.74
N CYS A 13 -0.21 7.86 -5.00
CA CYS A 13 -1.38 7.90 -4.10
C CYS A 13 -1.74 6.53 -3.55
N ARG A 14 -2.39 5.70 -4.38
CA ARG A 14 -3.02 4.45 -3.94
C ARG A 14 -2.02 3.46 -3.35
N SER A 15 -0.92 3.22 -4.02
CA SER A 15 0.11 2.30 -3.53
C SER A 15 0.82 2.83 -2.29
N GLN A 16 1.00 4.15 -2.18
CA GLN A 16 1.61 4.76 -1.01
C GLN A 16 0.70 4.67 0.22
N MET A 17 -0.60 4.92 0.03
CA MET A 17 -1.57 4.76 1.12
C MET A 17 -1.68 3.31 1.57
N LEU A 18 -1.70 2.36 0.63
CA LEU A 18 -1.75 0.95 0.97
C LEU A 18 -0.48 0.50 1.71
N GLU A 19 0.69 0.94 1.27
CA GLU A 19 1.93 0.66 1.99
C GLU A 19 1.84 1.15 3.44
N GLY A 20 1.34 2.38 3.65
CA GLY A 20 1.18 2.95 4.98
C GLY A 20 0.25 2.14 5.87
N TYR A 21 -0.91 1.73 5.36
CA TYR A 21 -1.85 0.92 6.13
C TYR A 21 -1.35 -0.49 6.40
N LEU A 22 -0.69 -1.11 5.42
CA LEU A 22 -0.13 -2.45 5.63
C LEU A 22 0.93 -2.44 6.74
N ARG A 23 1.82 -1.46 6.74
CA ARG A 23 2.82 -1.30 7.81
C ARG A 23 2.15 -1.09 9.17
N TYR A 24 1.13 -0.24 9.22
CA TYR A 24 0.39 0.04 10.44
C TYR A 24 -0.28 -1.21 11.01
N PHE A 25 -1.03 -1.93 10.20
CA PHE A 25 -1.75 -3.12 10.67
C PHE A 25 -0.80 -4.29 11.01
N LEU A 26 0.31 -4.41 10.32
CA LEU A 26 1.33 -5.40 10.66
C LEU A 26 1.97 -5.10 12.03
N GLU A 27 2.24 -3.84 12.31
CA GLU A 27 2.78 -3.42 13.60
C GLU A 27 1.77 -3.68 14.73
N GLU A 28 0.50 -3.34 14.53
CA GLU A 28 -0.56 -3.60 15.51
C GLU A 28 -0.74 -5.09 15.77
N LYS A 29 -0.71 -5.91 14.72
CA LYS A 29 -0.79 -7.37 14.85
C LYS A 29 0.40 -7.93 15.63
N SER A 30 1.59 -7.41 15.39
CA SER A 30 2.80 -7.81 16.10
C SER A 30 2.70 -7.50 17.59
N LYS A 31 2.19 -6.33 17.96
CA LYS A 31 1.96 -5.94 19.36
C LYS A 31 0.95 -6.89 20.02
N GLU A 32 -0.15 -7.16 19.35
CA GLU A 32 -1.19 -8.07 19.84
C GLU A 32 -0.63 -9.48 20.10
N TYR A 33 0.24 -9.98 19.22
CA TYR A 33 0.87 -11.28 19.39
C TYR A 33 1.79 -11.33 20.60
N LEU A 34 2.52 -10.24 20.88
CA LEU A 34 3.38 -10.16 22.05
C LEU A 34 2.60 -10.10 23.36
N GLU A 35 1.36 -9.63 23.33
CA GLU A 35 0.49 -9.56 24.51
C GLU A 35 -0.20 -10.89 24.84
N LYS A 36 -0.11 -11.88 23.96
CA LYS A 36 -0.68 -13.22 24.21
C LYS A 36 0.02 -13.93 25.36
N THR A 37 -0.67 -14.89 25.96
CA THR A 37 -0.14 -15.70 27.07
C THR A 37 -0.11 -17.17 26.67
N PRO A 38 1.08 -17.77 26.41
CA PRO A 38 2.40 -17.13 26.39
C PRO A 38 2.58 -16.15 25.22
N PRO A 39 3.49 -15.19 25.33
CA PRO A 39 3.78 -14.26 24.24
C PRO A 39 4.17 -14.97 22.94
N GLN A 40 3.67 -14.47 21.82
CA GLN A 40 3.97 -15.01 20.50
C GLN A 40 4.67 -13.95 19.66
N VAL A 41 5.55 -14.38 18.76
CA VAL A 41 6.27 -13.51 17.83
C VAL A 41 5.73 -13.70 16.44
N LEU A 42 5.26 -12.62 15.82
CA LEU A 42 4.83 -12.65 14.44
C LEU A 42 6.05 -12.67 13.51
N GLU A 43 5.99 -13.48 12.45
CA GLU A 43 7.02 -13.47 11.43
C GLU A 43 7.18 -12.08 10.83
N GLN A 44 8.42 -11.59 10.74
CA GLN A 44 8.68 -10.26 10.21
C GLN A 44 8.26 -10.14 8.75
N THR A 45 7.48 -9.10 8.45
CA THR A 45 6.95 -8.82 7.12
C THR A 45 7.36 -7.42 6.69
N PHE A 46 7.98 -7.32 5.50
CA PHE A 46 8.40 -6.05 4.91
C PHE A 46 7.44 -5.67 3.79
N VAL A 47 7.12 -4.39 3.73
CA VAL A 47 6.22 -3.83 2.72
C VAL A 47 6.98 -2.87 1.83
N TYR A 48 6.85 -3.05 0.53
CA TYR A 48 7.45 -2.20 -0.51
C TYR A 48 6.35 -1.74 -1.46
N SER A 49 6.52 -0.58 -2.04
CA SER A 49 5.67 -0.14 -3.14
C SER A 49 6.50 0.38 -4.29
N ALA A 50 5.98 0.30 -5.50
CA ALA A 50 6.66 0.75 -6.70
C ALA A 50 5.67 1.11 -7.79
N GLY A 51 6.15 1.84 -8.80
CA GLY A 51 5.37 2.20 -9.97
C GLY A 51 6.17 2.02 -11.25
N ILE A 52 5.47 1.99 -12.37
CA ILE A 52 6.07 2.00 -13.71
C ILE A 52 6.77 3.33 -13.93
N GLU A 53 6.20 4.40 -13.36
CA GLU A 53 6.73 5.75 -13.32
C GLU A 53 6.85 6.19 -11.86
N THR A 54 7.62 7.25 -11.61
CA THR A 54 7.77 7.80 -10.26
C THR A 54 7.34 9.27 -10.26
N HIS A 55 6.20 9.54 -9.60
CA HIS A 55 5.64 10.90 -9.55
C HIS A 55 5.82 11.56 -8.17
N GLY A 56 6.54 10.92 -7.25
CA GLY A 56 6.64 11.38 -5.87
C GLY A 56 5.37 11.06 -5.08
N VAL A 57 5.45 11.15 -3.76
CA VAL A 57 4.29 10.92 -2.88
C VAL A 57 3.36 12.13 -2.96
N ASN A 58 2.08 11.89 -3.29
CA ASN A 58 1.10 12.95 -3.47
C ASN A 58 0.82 13.67 -2.15
N PRO A 59 0.92 15.02 -2.11
CA PRO A 59 0.70 15.78 -0.86
C PRO A 59 -0.70 15.60 -0.26
N ARG A 60 -1.72 15.40 -1.08
CA ARG A 60 -3.08 15.15 -0.58
C ARG A 60 -3.19 13.77 0.05
N ALA A 61 -2.50 12.77 -0.52
CA ALA A 61 -2.42 11.46 0.09
C ALA A 61 -1.75 11.54 1.47
N VAL A 62 -0.66 12.28 1.58
CA VAL A 62 0.01 12.53 2.87
C VAL A 62 -0.96 13.17 3.86
N ALA A 63 -1.69 14.20 3.44
CA ALA A 63 -2.62 14.94 4.30
C ALA A 63 -3.75 14.05 4.83
N VAL A 64 -4.40 13.27 3.96
CA VAL A 64 -5.54 12.44 4.40
C VAL A 64 -5.10 11.23 5.23
N MET A 65 -3.89 10.71 5.00
CA MET A 65 -3.34 9.65 5.85
C MET A 65 -3.02 10.19 7.25
N LEU A 66 -2.52 11.42 7.32
CA LEU A 66 -2.23 12.04 8.61
C LEU A 66 -3.51 12.30 9.42
N GLU A 67 -4.64 12.54 8.78
CA GLU A 67 -5.94 12.61 9.46
C GLU A 67 -6.25 11.32 10.22
N ASP A 68 -5.74 10.20 9.75
CA ASP A 68 -5.90 8.89 10.38
C ASP A 68 -4.64 8.50 11.20
N GLU A 69 -3.83 9.49 11.55
CA GLU A 69 -2.63 9.34 12.36
C GLU A 69 -1.54 8.44 11.75
N ILE A 70 -1.52 8.34 10.43
CA ILE A 70 -0.49 7.60 9.70
C ILE A 70 0.31 8.58 8.85
N ASP A 71 1.59 8.73 9.19
CA ASP A 71 2.49 9.62 8.46
C ASP A 71 3.22 8.85 7.37
N ILE A 72 2.89 9.16 6.12
CA ILE A 72 3.56 8.58 4.94
C ILE A 72 4.51 9.56 4.27
N SER A 73 4.78 10.71 4.90
CA SER A 73 5.61 11.76 4.30
C SER A 73 7.06 11.32 4.03
N ALA A 74 7.56 10.34 4.77
CA ALA A 74 8.90 9.81 4.59
C ALA A 74 8.98 8.67 3.56
N GLN A 75 7.85 8.18 3.06
CA GLN A 75 7.83 7.16 2.02
C GLN A 75 8.33 7.75 0.70
N VAL A 76 8.86 6.90 -0.17
CA VAL A 76 9.52 7.31 -1.41
C VAL A 76 8.82 6.67 -2.60
N SER A 77 8.68 7.42 -3.68
CA SER A 77 8.20 6.88 -4.95
C SER A 77 9.34 6.13 -5.63
N THR A 78 9.15 4.84 -5.91
CA THR A 78 10.19 3.94 -6.39
C THR A 78 9.79 3.35 -7.74
N ASN A 79 10.74 3.28 -8.68
CA ASN A 79 10.51 2.63 -9.95
C ASN A 79 10.57 1.10 -9.77
N VAL A 80 9.66 0.40 -10.41
CA VAL A 80 9.54 -1.07 -10.32
C VAL A 80 10.81 -1.81 -10.76
N GLU A 81 11.61 -1.20 -11.62
CA GLU A 81 12.87 -1.78 -12.08
C GLU A 81 13.87 -2.01 -10.93
N GLU A 82 13.77 -1.25 -9.85
CA GLU A 82 14.65 -1.44 -8.69
C GLU A 82 14.39 -2.76 -7.98
N TYR A 83 13.22 -3.36 -8.17
CA TYR A 83 12.81 -4.61 -7.52
C TYR A 83 12.80 -5.83 -8.46
N LYS A 84 13.25 -5.67 -9.70
CA LYS A 84 13.15 -6.74 -10.72
C LYS A 84 13.87 -8.04 -10.37
N ASN A 85 14.90 -7.98 -9.52
CA ASN A 85 15.66 -9.13 -9.09
C ASN A 85 15.31 -9.61 -7.68
N ASP A 86 14.35 -8.94 -7.03
CA ASP A 86 13.88 -9.31 -5.70
C ASP A 86 12.77 -10.35 -5.77
N GLU A 87 12.66 -11.15 -4.73
CA GLU A 87 11.58 -12.13 -4.57
C GLU A 87 10.57 -11.62 -3.55
N PHE A 88 9.29 -11.71 -3.91
CA PHE A 88 8.19 -11.32 -3.03
C PHE A 88 7.26 -12.48 -2.77
N ASP A 89 6.72 -12.55 -1.55
CA ASP A 89 5.71 -13.54 -1.19
C ASP A 89 4.35 -13.13 -1.76
N PHE A 90 4.03 -11.84 -1.70
CA PHE A 90 2.80 -11.28 -2.24
C PHE A 90 3.10 -10.10 -3.15
N VAL A 91 2.39 -10.04 -4.27
CA VAL A 91 2.41 -8.90 -5.18
C VAL A 91 0.96 -8.41 -5.33
N ILE A 92 0.71 -7.16 -4.98
CA ILE A 92 -0.62 -6.56 -5.01
C ILE A 92 -0.62 -5.41 -6.01
N THR A 93 -1.41 -5.50 -7.07
CA THR A 93 -1.60 -4.41 -8.02
C THR A 93 -2.88 -3.66 -7.68
N VAL A 94 -2.81 -2.32 -7.60
CA VAL A 94 -3.91 -1.47 -7.12
C VAL A 94 -4.50 -0.54 -8.17
N CYS A 95 -3.98 -0.57 -9.38
CA CYS A 95 -4.55 0.13 -10.53
C CYS A 95 -4.49 -0.77 -11.77
N ASP A 96 -5.41 -0.56 -12.71
CA ASP A 96 -5.51 -1.42 -13.90
C ASP A 96 -4.27 -1.34 -14.78
N ASP A 97 -3.70 -0.16 -14.94
CA ASP A 97 -2.52 0.04 -15.77
C ASP A 97 -1.32 -0.72 -15.21
N ALA A 98 -1.13 -0.76 -13.90
CA ALA A 98 -0.05 -1.50 -13.28
C ALA A 98 -0.16 -3.01 -13.55
N ASN A 99 -1.38 -3.55 -13.52
CA ASN A 99 -1.61 -4.96 -13.84
C ASN A 99 -1.27 -5.30 -15.29
N ARG A 100 -1.50 -4.37 -16.20
CA ARG A 100 -1.33 -4.56 -17.64
C ARG A 100 0.08 -4.26 -18.13
N LEU A 101 0.70 -3.20 -17.59
CA LEU A 101 1.96 -2.65 -18.06
C LEU A 101 3.17 -3.10 -17.25
N CYS A 102 2.98 -3.52 -15.99
CA CYS A 102 4.07 -4.02 -15.19
C CYS A 102 4.57 -5.36 -15.73
N PRO A 103 5.88 -5.55 -15.78
CA PRO A 103 6.43 -6.86 -16.08
C PRO A 103 5.90 -7.87 -15.06
N VAL A 104 5.87 -9.13 -15.46
CA VAL A 104 5.37 -10.19 -14.60
C VAL A 104 6.31 -10.33 -13.40
N PHE A 105 5.85 -9.89 -12.23
CA PHE A 105 6.53 -10.14 -10.98
C PHE A 105 6.01 -11.46 -10.41
N PRO A 106 6.87 -12.47 -10.28
CA PRO A 106 6.45 -13.72 -9.67
C PRO A 106 6.23 -13.49 -8.17
N ALA A 107 5.18 -14.08 -7.63
CA ALA A 107 4.90 -14.08 -6.21
C ALA A 107 4.99 -15.52 -5.69
N LYS A 108 5.67 -15.73 -4.58
CA LYS A 108 5.83 -17.06 -4.00
C LYS A 108 4.52 -17.63 -3.47
N THR A 109 3.66 -16.79 -2.93
CA THR A 109 2.39 -17.19 -2.31
C THR A 109 1.19 -16.79 -3.13
N ALA A 110 1.02 -15.50 -3.43
CA ALA A 110 -0.12 -15.01 -4.18
C ALA A 110 0.15 -13.69 -4.89
N LYS A 111 -0.45 -13.54 -6.06
CA LYS A 111 -0.52 -12.29 -6.80
C LYS A 111 -1.97 -11.83 -6.81
N LEU A 112 -2.25 -10.64 -6.25
CA LEU A 112 -3.58 -10.08 -6.14
C LEU A 112 -3.71 -8.86 -7.03
N HIS A 113 -4.86 -8.72 -7.68
CA HIS A 113 -5.22 -7.52 -8.41
C HIS A 113 -6.47 -6.93 -7.76
N HIS A 114 -6.30 -5.79 -7.09
CA HIS A 114 -7.40 -5.11 -6.41
C HIS A 114 -7.36 -3.62 -6.75
N PRO A 115 -7.99 -3.21 -7.86
CA PRO A 115 -7.97 -1.82 -8.28
C PRO A 115 -8.81 -0.95 -7.34
N PHE A 116 -8.30 0.27 -7.10
CA PHE A 116 -9.02 1.33 -6.39
C PHE A 116 -9.22 2.51 -7.34
N PRO A 117 -10.30 3.30 -7.18
CA PRO A 117 -10.45 4.55 -7.94
C PRO A 117 -9.23 5.46 -7.73
N ASP A 118 -8.82 6.18 -8.78
CA ASP A 118 -7.71 7.11 -8.68
C ASP A 118 -8.18 8.47 -8.15
N PRO A 119 -7.89 8.82 -6.89
CA PRO A 119 -8.35 10.09 -6.33
C PRO A 119 -7.64 11.30 -6.95
N ALA A 120 -6.48 11.11 -7.58
CA ALA A 120 -5.76 12.20 -8.25
C ALA A 120 -6.50 12.73 -9.48
N LEU A 121 -7.48 11.98 -10.01
CA LEU A 121 -8.32 12.43 -11.11
C LEU A 121 -9.50 13.30 -10.66
N ALA A 122 -9.70 13.47 -9.36
CA ALA A 122 -10.80 14.26 -8.83
C ALA A 122 -10.65 15.74 -9.20
N THR A 123 -11.78 16.38 -9.47
CA THR A 123 -11.86 17.80 -9.85
C THR A 123 -12.85 18.52 -8.94
N GLY A 124 -12.81 19.86 -8.96
CA GLY A 124 -13.68 20.69 -8.16
C GLY A 124 -12.91 21.51 -7.15
N THR A 125 -13.56 21.84 -6.03
CA THR A 125 -12.91 22.58 -4.94
C THR A 125 -11.91 21.68 -4.22
N GLU A 126 -11.01 22.29 -3.44
CA GLU A 126 -10.05 21.52 -2.65
C GLU A 126 -10.76 20.54 -1.70
N GLU A 127 -11.85 20.97 -1.06
CA GLU A 127 -12.61 20.09 -0.17
C GLU A 127 -13.27 18.94 -0.92
N GLU A 128 -13.76 19.16 -2.13
CA GLU A 128 -14.31 18.10 -2.96
C GLU A 128 -13.24 17.07 -3.35
N ILE A 129 -12.06 17.56 -3.71
CA ILE A 129 -10.93 16.69 -4.06
C ILE A 129 -10.49 15.88 -2.84
N LEU A 130 -10.32 16.51 -1.68
CA LEU A 130 -9.96 15.82 -0.44
C LEU A 130 -11.02 14.79 -0.03
N SER A 131 -12.28 15.07 -0.27
CA SER A 131 -13.37 14.12 -0.02
C SER A 131 -13.19 12.84 -0.83
N GLU A 132 -12.76 12.93 -2.10
CA GLU A 132 -12.46 11.76 -2.93
C GLU A 132 -11.25 10.98 -2.39
N PHE A 133 -10.20 11.68 -1.95
CA PHE A 133 -9.06 11.03 -1.30
C PHE A 133 -9.47 10.27 -0.03
N ARG A 134 -10.37 10.86 0.78
CA ARG A 134 -10.87 10.20 2.00
C ARG A 134 -11.70 8.95 1.70
N LYS A 135 -12.49 8.97 0.63
CA LYS A 135 -13.27 7.79 0.20
C LYS A 135 -12.34 6.65 -0.21
N VAL A 136 -11.34 6.95 -1.03
CA VAL A 136 -10.37 5.94 -1.48
C VAL A 136 -9.53 5.44 -0.31
N ARG A 137 -9.12 6.34 0.59
CA ARG A 137 -8.41 5.98 1.82
C ARG A 137 -9.19 4.93 2.63
N LYS A 138 -10.49 5.12 2.78
CA LYS A 138 -11.34 4.18 3.52
C LYS A 138 -11.38 2.81 2.86
N MET A 139 -11.50 2.76 1.54
CA MET A 139 -11.48 1.50 0.79
C MET A 139 -10.16 0.76 0.95
N ILE A 140 -9.05 1.49 0.86
CA ILE A 140 -7.70 0.94 1.01
C ILE A 140 -7.48 0.43 2.43
N LYS A 141 -7.94 1.17 3.44
CA LYS A 141 -7.84 0.78 4.84
C LYS A 141 -8.55 -0.56 5.11
N ILE A 142 -9.78 -0.69 4.63
CA ILE A 142 -10.56 -1.92 4.78
C ILE A 142 -9.84 -3.11 4.14
N PHE A 143 -9.32 -2.93 2.93
CA PHE A 143 -8.56 -3.96 2.24
C PHE A 143 -7.31 -4.36 3.02
N ALA A 144 -6.53 -3.38 3.48
CA ALA A 144 -5.28 -3.62 4.20
C ALA A 144 -5.51 -4.39 5.50
N GLU A 145 -6.51 -3.99 6.28
CA GLU A 145 -6.84 -4.65 7.54
C GLU A 145 -7.23 -6.11 7.31
N LYS A 146 -8.11 -6.35 6.35
CA LYS A 146 -8.51 -7.71 5.99
C LYS A 146 -7.34 -8.55 5.52
N PHE A 147 -6.50 -7.99 4.66
CA PHE A 147 -5.32 -8.69 4.14
C PHE A 147 -4.38 -9.11 5.27
N VAL A 148 -4.07 -8.20 6.19
CA VAL A 148 -3.17 -8.49 7.31
C VAL A 148 -3.78 -9.52 8.26
N ASN A 149 -5.09 -9.44 8.50
CA ASN A 149 -5.78 -10.41 9.37
C ASN A 149 -5.77 -11.83 8.81
N GLU A 150 -5.75 -11.96 7.49
CA GLU A 150 -5.70 -13.25 6.80
C GLU A 150 -4.28 -13.75 6.53
N LEU A 151 -3.29 -12.98 6.89
CA LEU A 151 -1.89 -13.28 6.58
C LEU A 151 -1.29 -14.41 7.46
#